data_46f0fc891e0376ab9887c36c751ac372
#
_entry.id   46f0fc891e0376ab9887c36c751ac372
#
_cell.length_a   1.000
_cell.length_b   1.000
_cell.length_c   1.000
_cell.angle_alpha   90.00
_cell.angle_beta   90.00
_cell.angle_gamma   90.00
#
_symmetry.space_group_name_H-M   'P 1'
#
loop_
_entity.id
_entity.type
_entity.pdbx_description
1 polymer ?
#
loop_
_entity_poly.entity_id
_entity_poly.type
_entity_poly.pdbx_seq_one_letter_code
_entity_poly.pdbx_strand_id
1 'polypeptide(L)'
;MITAFVMINVDAARIPEAAQEISEIAGVSEVYSIAGADWDLIAVVRVREYEELADVIPNRVSKAKGVVDTTTHLAFRSFSEHDLDAAFSLGLE
;
A
#
# COMPACT_ATOMS: atom_id res chain seq x y z
N MET A 1 -12.32 -1.51 6.46
CA MET A 1 -10.94 -1.80 6.02
C MET A 1 -9.98 -0.77 6.55
N ILE A 2 -8.83 -1.21 6.94
CA ILE A 2 -7.74 -0.33 7.34
C ILE A 2 -6.83 -0.17 6.14
N THR A 3 -6.50 1.07 5.79
CA THR A 3 -5.68 1.38 4.61
C THR A 3 -4.38 2.04 5.04
N ALA A 4 -3.28 1.58 4.47
CA ALA A 4 -1.97 2.18 4.66
C ALA A 4 -1.32 2.42 3.31
N PHE A 5 -0.55 3.49 3.22
CA PHE A 5 0.25 3.82 2.04
C PHE A 5 1.70 3.60 2.39
N VAL A 6 2.33 2.67 1.72
CA VAL A 6 3.73 2.33 1.99
C VAL A 6 4.58 2.90 0.87
N MET A 7 5.42 3.87 1.21
CA MET A 7 6.37 4.45 0.28
C MET A 7 7.61 3.58 0.29
N ILE A 8 8.13 3.24 -0.88
CA ILE A 8 9.17 2.22 -0.99
C ILE A 8 10.29 2.71 -1.90
N ASN A 9 11.52 2.55 -1.44
CA ASN A 9 12.69 2.70 -2.30
C ASN A 9 13.24 1.32 -2.61
N VAL A 10 13.61 1.12 -3.87
CA VAL A 10 14.05 -0.16 -4.40
C VAL A 10 15.35 0.04 -5.15
N ASP A 11 16.18 -1.00 -5.20
CA ASP A 11 17.32 -1.03 -6.11
C ASP A 11 16.82 -0.70 -7.52
N ALA A 12 17.41 0.33 -8.14
CA ALA A 12 16.95 0.82 -9.43
C ALA A 12 16.91 -0.26 -10.50
N ALA A 13 17.77 -1.26 -10.41
CA ALA A 13 17.80 -2.37 -11.38
C ALA A 13 16.63 -3.32 -11.20
N ARG A 14 15.84 -3.20 -10.10
CA ARG A 14 14.78 -4.15 -9.78
C ARG A 14 13.40 -3.52 -9.61
N ILE A 15 13.24 -2.28 -10.04
CA ILE A 15 11.97 -1.59 -9.80
C ILE A 15 10.76 -2.38 -10.34
N PRO A 16 10.73 -2.81 -11.62
CA PRO A 16 9.56 -3.55 -12.11
C PRO A 16 9.36 -4.89 -11.41
N GLU A 17 10.43 -5.61 -11.17
CA GLU A 17 10.37 -6.93 -10.52
C GLU A 17 9.87 -6.81 -9.08
N ALA A 18 10.39 -5.83 -8.34
CA ALA A 18 9.96 -5.60 -6.97
C ALA A 18 8.49 -5.15 -6.91
N ALA A 19 8.08 -4.27 -7.83
CA ALA A 19 6.69 -3.83 -7.88
C ALA A 19 5.75 -5.01 -8.13
N GLN A 20 6.10 -5.90 -9.06
CA GLN A 20 5.29 -7.08 -9.34
C GLN A 20 5.24 -8.02 -8.14
N GLU A 21 6.37 -8.29 -7.53
CA GLU A 21 6.45 -9.16 -6.37
C GLU A 21 5.59 -8.61 -5.21
N ILE A 22 5.71 -7.32 -4.94
CA ILE A 22 4.95 -6.67 -3.87
C ILE A 22 3.45 -6.72 -4.17
N SER A 23 3.07 -6.52 -5.43
CA SER A 23 1.65 -6.53 -5.83
C SER A 23 0.98 -7.88 -5.57
N GLU A 24 1.76 -8.94 -5.48
CA GLU A 24 1.24 -10.30 -5.26
C GLU A 24 1.11 -10.67 -3.80
N ILE A 25 1.54 -9.81 -2.89
CA ILE A 25 1.45 -10.06 -1.46
C ILE A 25 0.00 -9.91 -1.00
N ALA A 26 -0.51 -10.89 -0.26
CA ALA A 26 -1.85 -10.79 0.32
C ALA A 26 -1.93 -9.57 1.24
N GLY A 27 -2.94 -8.75 1.08
CA GLY A 27 -3.10 -7.49 1.80
C GLY A 27 -2.67 -6.27 1.00
N VAL A 28 -1.89 -6.45 -0.06
CA VAL A 28 -1.53 -5.36 -0.97
C VAL A 28 -2.60 -5.29 -2.06
N SER A 29 -3.27 -4.14 -2.15
CA SER A 29 -4.33 -3.92 -3.15
C SER A 29 -3.77 -3.51 -4.49
N GLU A 30 -2.78 -2.64 -4.48
CA GLU A 30 -2.18 -2.12 -5.71
C GLU A 30 -0.81 -1.55 -5.41
N VAL A 31 0.03 -1.48 -6.43
CA VAL A 31 1.36 -0.88 -6.34
C VAL A 31 1.52 0.04 -7.54
N TYR A 32 2.00 1.24 -7.29
CA TYR A 32 2.30 2.22 -8.33
C TYR A 32 3.78 2.52 -8.35
N SER A 33 4.37 2.60 -9.53
CA SER A 33 5.66 3.28 -9.66
C SER A 33 5.37 4.77 -9.75
N ILE A 34 6.13 5.57 -9.04
CA ILE A 34 5.84 7.00 -8.94
C ILE A 34 7.05 7.81 -9.38
N ALA A 35 6.76 8.96 -9.97
CA ALA A 35 7.79 9.93 -10.31
C ALA A 35 8.00 10.84 -9.11
N GLY A 36 9.25 11.05 -8.76
CA GLY A 36 9.57 11.90 -7.61
C GLY A 36 10.99 11.68 -7.16
N ALA A 37 11.46 12.54 -6.28
CA ALA A 37 12.84 12.51 -5.83
C ALA A 37 13.09 11.51 -4.70
N ASP A 38 12.09 11.25 -3.89
CA ASP A 38 12.31 10.54 -2.62
C ASP A 38 11.95 9.07 -2.66
N TRP A 39 10.95 8.67 -3.46
CA TRP A 39 10.41 7.31 -3.43
C TRP A 39 10.20 6.76 -4.84
N ASP A 40 10.37 5.45 -4.98
CA ASP A 40 10.24 4.75 -6.26
C ASP A 40 8.86 4.14 -6.46
N LEU A 41 8.30 3.59 -5.39
CA LEU A 41 7.01 2.91 -5.43
C LEU A 41 6.13 3.36 -4.29
N ILE A 42 4.81 3.21 -4.49
CA ILE A 42 3.84 3.31 -3.41
C ILE A 42 2.95 2.07 -3.47
N ALA A 43 2.84 1.37 -2.35
CA ALA A 43 1.94 0.24 -2.22
C ALA A 43 0.75 0.64 -1.37
N VAL A 44 -0.44 0.29 -1.83
CA VAL A 44 -1.67 0.51 -1.07
C VAL A 44 -2.02 -0.80 -0.39
N VAL A 45 -1.98 -0.81 0.94
CA VAL A 45 -2.25 -2.00 1.74
C VAL A 45 -3.61 -1.83 2.38
N ARG A 46 -4.48 -2.82 2.22
CA ARG A 46 -5.81 -2.83 2.83
C ARG A 46 -6.03 -4.14 3.56
N VAL A 47 -6.30 -4.04 4.85
CA VAL A 47 -6.48 -5.20 5.72
C VAL A 47 -7.68 -4.96 6.63
N ARG A 48 -8.21 -6.03 7.23
CA ARG A 48 -9.35 -5.93 8.12
C ARG A 48 -8.96 -5.57 9.54
N GLU A 49 -7.85 -6.15 10.01
CA GLU A 49 -7.41 -5.99 11.39
C GLU A 49 -6.08 -5.26 11.43
N TYR A 50 -5.93 -4.42 12.43
CA TYR A 50 -4.72 -3.60 12.57
C TYR A 50 -3.45 -4.47 12.67
N GLU A 51 -3.52 -5.61 13.38
CA GLU A 51 -2.37 -6.50 13.53
C GLU A 51 -1.88 -7.07 12.21
N GLU A 52 -2.74 -7.17 11.20
CA GLU A 52 -2.33 -7.65 9.89
C GLU A 52 -1.31 -6.74 9.23
N LEU A 53 -1.32 -5.45 9.57
CA LEU A 53 -0.32 -4.52 9.05
C LEU A 53 1.09 -4.91 9.49
N ALA A 54 1.23 -5.41 10.71
CA ALA A 54 2.52 -5.83 11.23
C ALA A 54 3.07 -7.05 10.49
N ASP A 55 2.20 -7.88 9.93
CA ASP A 55 2.62 -8.99 9.10
C ASP A 55 2.91 -8.54 7.66
N VAL A 56 1.98 -7.82 7.05
CA VAL A 56 2.09 -7.44 5.63
C VAL A 56 3.29 -6.52 5.41
N ILE A 57 3.46 -5.48 6.21
CA ILE A 57 4.45 -4.44 5.93
C ILE A 57 5.85 -4.86 6.33
N PRO A 58 6.18 -5.11 7.60
CA PRO A 58 7.56 -5.43 7.95
C PRO A 58 7.98 -6.85 7.55
N ASN A 59 7.06 -7.82 7.54
CA ASN A 59 7.43 -9.20 7.27
C ASN A 59 7.36 -9.57 5.80
N ARG A 60 6.62 -8.84 4.99
CA ARG A 60 6.44 -9.18 3.58
C ARG A 60 6.89 -8.10 2.65
N VAL A 61 6.31 -6.89 2.74
CA VAL A 61 6.67 -5.79 1.83
C VAL A 61 8.12 -5.39 2.01
N SER A 62 8.54 -5.16 3.25
CA SER A 62 9.91 -4.70 3.51
C SER A 62 10.96 -5.75 3.19
N LYS A 63 10.58 -7.01 3.10
CA LYS A 63 11.49 -8.11 2.79
C LYS A 63 11.49 -8.51 1.32
N ALA A 64 10.71 -7.87 0.48
CA ALA A 64 10.73 -8.13 -0.96
C ALA A 64 12.13 -7.83 -1.51
N LYS A 65 12.56 -8.64 -2.46
CA LYS A 65 13.91 -8.51 -3.00
C LYS A 65 14.12 -7.16 -3.66
N GLY A 66 15.17 -6.48 -3.26
CA GLY A 66 15.52 -5.18 -3.81
C GLY A 66 14.99 -4.00 -3.02
N VAL A 67 14.10 -4.22 -2.06
CA VAL A 67 13.59 -3.14 -1.21
C VAL A 67 14.70 -2.65 -0.29
N VAL A 68 14.96 -1.35 -0.33
CA VAL A 68 16.02 -0.71 0.43
C VAL A 68 15.45 -0.02 1.66
N ASP A 69 14.32 0.67 1.50
CA ASP A 69 13.75 1.48 2.57
C ASP A 69 12.25 1.60 2.38
N THR A 70 11.52 1.74 3.47
CA THR A 70 10.07 1.91 3.44
C THR A 70 9.64 2.93 4.49
N THR A 71 8.56 3.64 4.18
CA THR A 71 7.88 4.52 5.13
C THR A 71 6.39 4.29 4.98
N THR A 72 5.71 4.08 6.11
CA THR A 72 4.28 3.79 6.11
C THR A 72 3.48 4.97 6.61
N HIS A 73 2.44 5.32 5.86
CA HIS A 73 1.45 6.33 6.26
C HIS A 73 0.11 5.62 6.44
N LEU A 74 -0.40 5.65 7.65
CA LEU A 74 -1.70 5.05 7.94
C LEU A 74 -2.80 6.07 7.60
N ALA A 75 -3.77 5.65 6.81
CA ALA A 75 -4.90 6.50 6.47
C ALA A 75 -5.88 6.57 7.64
N PHE A 76 -6.32 7.78 7.98
CA PHE A 76 -7.36 7.93 8.99
C PHE A 76 -8.73 7.73 8.38
N ARG A 77 -8.97 8.35 7.23
CA ARG A 77 -10.31 8.41 6.65
C ARG A 77 -10.22 8.70 5.16
N SER A 78 -11.10 8.10 4.42
CA SER A 78 -11.23 8.33 2.99
C SER A 78 -12.31 9.38 2.74
N PHE A 79 -12.06 10.28 1.81
CA PHE A 79 -13.03 11.28 1.39
C PHE A 79 -13.13 11.23 -0.13
N SER A 80 -14.31 10.98 -0.65
CA SER A 80 -14.58 11.07 -2.07
C SER A 80 -16.07 11.18 -2.28
N GLU A 81 -16.46 11.77 -3.38
CA GLU A 81 -17.86 11.85 -3.75
C GLU A 81 -18.45 10.47 -3.97
N HIS A 82 -17.68 9.59 -4.59
CA HIS A 82 -18.09 8.21 -4.85
C HIS A 82 -18.36 7.46 -3.54
N ASP A 83 -17.49 7.61 -2.55
CA ASP A 83 -17.66 6.94 -1.27
C ASP A 83 -18.91 7.42 -0.54
N LEU A 84 -19.18 8.72 -0.60
CA LEU A 84 -20.39 9.28 0.00
C LEU A 84 -21.63 8.75 -0.68
N ASP A 85 -21.64 8.72 -2.01
CA ASP A 85 -22.78 8.21 -2.78
C ASP A 85 -23.02 6.74 -2.46
N ALA A 86 -21.97 5.94 -2.40
CA ALA A 86 -22.08 4.53 -2.07
C ALA A 86 -22.64 4.33 -0.66
N ALA A 87 -22.19 5.11 0.30
CA ALA A 87 -22.68 5.03 1.67
C ALA A 87 -24.18 5.37 1.75
N PHE A 88 -24.59 6.43 1.07
CA PHE A 88 -26.01 6.81 1.04
C PHE A 88 -26.85 5.76 0.33
N SER A 89 -26.38 5.24 -0.78
CA SER A 89 -27.13 4.25 -1.56
C SER A 89 -27.34 2.97 -0.81
N LEU A 90 -26.38 2.57 0.02
CA LEU A 90 -26.44 1.34 0.80
C LEU A 90 -27.03 1.55 2.20
N GLY A 91 -27.32 2.79 2.56
CA GLY A 91 -27.81 3.09 3.90
C GLY A 91 -26.76 2.90 4.98
N LEU A 92 -25.50 2.98 4.65
CA LEU A 92 -24.38 2.87 5.60
C LEU A 92 -24.13 4.22 6.25
N GLU A 93 -23.94 4.22 7.52
CA GLU A 93 -23.71 5.44 8.31
C GLU A 93 -22.46 5.36 9.17
#